data_87a9109bcac7889c5a65e766ef904408
#
_entry.id   87a9109bcac7889c5a65e766ef904408
#
_cell.length_a   1.000
_cell.length_b   1.000
_cell.length_c   1.000
_cell.angle_alpha   90.00
_cell.angle_beta   90.00
_cell.angle_gamma   90.00
#
_symmetry.space_group_name_H-M   'P 1'
#
loop_
_entity.id
_entity.type
_entity.pdbx_description
1 polymer ?
#
loop_
_entity_poly.entity_id
_entity_poly.type
_entity_poly.pdbx_seq_one_letter_code
_entity_poly.pdbx_strand_id
1 'polypeptide(L)'
;EAIFAILKIPAIWFTLFALFINYQQIPLNKHISTALEMGAYTSMVIQLLIFGMYLYSVKIKTIPWHLSLHISFVKHILLPVIGIIIVLYFTNLNSFVASILIMELMVPLAVNNVNLAALYNCKPSNVTATILISTTLFVFLLYFYIDIIKYFFK
;
A
#
# COMPACT_ATOMS: atom_id res chain seq x y z
N GLU A 1 -14.27 14.69 -15.40
CA GLU A 1 -14.68 14.80 -13.98
C GLU A 1 -13.76 14.01 -13.04
N ALA A 2 -13.40 12.75 -13.34
CA ALA A 2 -12.52 11.93 -12.50
C ALA A 2 -11.13 12.56 -12.27
N ILE A 3 -10.50 13.15 -13.29
CA ILE A 3 -9.18 13.79 -13.19
C ILE A 3 -9.25 15.00 -12.22
N PHE A 4 -10.30 15.80 -12.29
CA PHE A 4 -10.50 16.93 -11.37
C PHE A 4 -10.72 16.46 -9.92
N ALA A 5 -11.36 15.31 -9.71
CA ALA A 5 -11.51 14.73 -8.37
C ALA A 5 -10.16 14.28 -7.79
N ILE A 6 -9.30 13.68 -8.61
CA ILE A 6 -7.95 13.27 -8.24
C ILE A 6 -7.10 14.50 -7.85
N LEU A 7 -7.14 15.58 -8.63
CA LEU A 7 -6.39 16.81 -8.34
C LEU A 7 -6.85 17.54 -7.07
N LYS A 8 -8.03 17.21 -6.54
CA LYS A 8 -8.50 17.74 -5.25
C LYS A 8 -7.91 17.00 -4.04
N ILE A 9 -7.21 15.87 -4.25
CA ILE A 9 -6.59 15.13 -3.16
C ILE A 9 -5.31 15.85 -2.73
N PRO A 10 -5.21 16.40 -1.50
CA PRO A 10 -4.05 17.16 -1.04
C PRO A 10 -2.75 16.34 -1.08
N ALA A 11 -2.83 15.03 -0.83
CA ALA A 11 -1.67 14.14 -0.82
C ALA A 11 -0.88 14.16 -2.13
N ILE A 12 -1.53 14.34 -3.28
CA ILE A 12 -0.86 14.41 -4.59
C ILE A 12 0.06 15.64 -4.65
N TRP A 13 -0.44 16.79 -4.23
CA TRP A 13 0.33 18.02 -4.23
C TRP A 13 1.51 17.98 -3.27
N PHE A 14 1.31 17.43 -2.07
CA PHE A 14 2.40 17.24 -1.11
C PHE A 14 3.44 16.25 -1.62
N THR A 15 3.04 15.20 -2.32
CA THR A 15 3.98 14.24 -2.93
C THR A 15 4.80 14.91 -4.03
N LEU A 16 4.16 15.66 -4.93
CA LEU A 16 4.86 16.40 -5.99
C LEU A 16 5.84 17.43 -5.40
N PHE A 17 5.43 18.13 -4.36
CA PHE A 17 6.28 19.10 -3.66
C PHE A 17 7.49 18.42 -2.99
N ALA A 18 7.27 17.28 -2.34
CA ALA A 18 8.34 16.50 -1.73
C ALA A 18 9.34 15.96 -2.77
N LEU A 19 8.85 15.49 -3.92
CA LEU A 19 9.70 15.07 -5.04
C LEU A 19 10.51 16.24 -5.60
N PHE A 20 9.93 17.43 -5.71
CA PHE A 20 10.62 18.63 -6.16
C PHE A 20 11.75 19.02 -5.21
N ILE A 21 11.49 19.05 -3.89
CA ILE A 21 12.50 19.34 -2.87
C ILE A 21 13.64 18.31 -2.94
N ASN A 22 13.31 17.04 -3.06
CA ASN A 22 14.30 15.97 -3.17
C ASN A 22 15.13 16.07 -4.46
N TYR A 23 14.50 16.38 -5.58
CA TYR A 23 15.19 16.57 -6.88
C TYR A 23 16.18 17.75 -6.82
N GLN A 24 15.79 18.86 -6.19
CA GLN A 24 16.63 20.04 -6.01
C GLN A 24 17.67 19.88 -4.90
N GLN A 25 17.71 18.74 -4.22
CA GLN A 25 18.63 18.46 -3.10
C GLN A 25 18.60 19.55 -2.00
N ILE A 26 17.42 20.13 -1.77
CA ILE A 26 17.25 21.20 -0.77
C ILE A 26 17.38 20.58 0.63
N PRO A 27 18.38 20.99 1.45
CA PRO A 27 18.54 20.45 2.77
C PRO A 27 17.40 20.92 3.69
N LEU A 28 16.66 19.95 4.26
CA LEU A 28 15.64 20.27 5.25
C LEU A 28 16.29 20.56 6.62
N ASN A 29 15.82 21.60 7.28
CA ASN A 29 16.22 21.87 8.66
C ASN A 29 15.79 20.69 9.55
N LYS A 30 16.66 20.29 10.49
CA LYS A 30 16.42 19.17 11.42
C LYS A 30 15.08 19.29 12.15
N HIS A 31 14.70 20.49 12.58
CA HIS A 31 13.42 20.70 13.27
C HIS A 31 12.22 20.45 12.37
N ILE A 32 12.30 20.84 11.10
CA ILE A 32 11.24 20.58 10.11
C ILE A 32 11.15 19.07 9.82
N SER A 33 12.29 18.42 9.63
CA SER A 33 12.34 16.96 9.41
C SER A 33 11.71 16.21 10.58
N THR A 34 12.07 16.56 11.82
CA THR A 34 11.49 15.93 13.02
C THR A 34 9.98 16.18 13.12
N ALA A 35 9.51 17.40 12.82
CA ALA A 35 8.06 17.68 12.83
C ALA A 35 7.29 16.89 11.78
N LEU A 36 7.84 16.75 10.57
CA LEU A 36 7.26 15.93 9.51
C LEU A 36 7.21 14.44 9.91
N GLU A 37 8.26 13.94 10.52
CA GLU A 37 8.35 12.57 11.01
C GLU A 37 7.31 12.30 12.11
N MET A 38 7.16 13.19 13.08
CA MET A 38 6.10 13.10 14.10
C MET A 38 4.70 13.11 13.48
N GLY A 39 4.47 13.97 12.47
CA GLY A 39 3.21 14.01 11.71
C GLY A 39 2.95 12.70 10.97
N ALA A 40 3.97 12.09 10.37
CA ALA A 40 3.86 10.81 9.68
C ALA A 40 3.47 9.68 10.65
N TYR A 41 4.14 9.55 11.80
CA TYR A 41 3.76 8.55 12.82
C TYR A 41 2.34 8.77 13.35
N THR A 42 1.96 10.02 13.61
CA THR A 42 0.61 10.35 14.06
C THR A 42 -0.43 9.94 13.03
N SER A 43 -0.18 10.21 11.76
CA SER A 43 -1.10 9.82 10.68
C SER A 43 -1.26 8.30 10.54
N MET A 44 -0.18 7.53 10.74
CA MET A 44 -0.24 6.06 10.77
C MET A 44 -1.16 5.55 11.90
N VAL A 45 -1.02 6.10 13.10
CA VAL A 45 -1.87 5.73 14.23
C VAL A 45 -3.35 6.05 13.95
N ILE A 46 -3.63 7.25 13.43
CA ILE A 46 -4.99 7.66 13.09
C ILE A 46 -5.60 6.74 12.01
N GLN A 47 -4.84 6.37 10.99
CA GLN A 47 -5.30 5.44 9.95
C GLN A 47 -5.66 4.07 10.51
N LEU A 48 -4.86 3.53 11.44
CA LEU A 48 -5.13 2.27 12.11
C LEU A 48 -6.38 2.35 13.01
N LEU A 49 -6.60 3.46 13.70
CA LEU A 49 -7.81 3.69 14.48
C LEU A 49 -9.06 3.74 13.59
N ILE A 50 -9.01 4.46 12.48
CA ILE A 50 -10.11 4.52 11.51
C ILE A 50 -10.39 3.12 10.94
N PHE A 51 -9.34 2.37 10.58
CA PHE A 51 -9.48 0.98 10.14
C PHE A 51 -10.17 0.12 11.19
N GLY A 52 -9.77 0.23 12.45
CA GLY A 52 -10.38 -0.49 13.57
C GLY A 52 -11.87 -0.17 13.74
N MET A 53 -12.26 1.10 13.62
CA MET A 53 -13.68 1.52 13.68
C MET A 53 -14.50 0.90 12.54
N TYR A 54 -13.98 0.89 11.31
CA TYR A 54 -14.68 0.23 10.20
C TYR A 54 -14.68 -1.28 10.34
N LEU A 55 -13.62 -1.87 10.88
CA LEU A 55 -13.55 -3.31 11.13
C LEU A 55 -14.64 -3.77 12.13
N TYR A 56 -14.90 -2.98 13.16
CA TYR A 56 -16.02 -3.25 14.10
C TYR A 56 -17.38 -3.26 13.39
N SER A 57 -17.56 -2.48 12.33
CA SER A 57 -18.79 -2.44 11.54
C SER A 57 -18.96 -3.60 10.55
N VAL A 58 -17.90 -4.36 10.29
CA VAL A 58 -17.91 -5.48 9.33
C VAL A 58 -18.68 -6.67 9.92
N LYS A 59 -19.73 -7.09 9.23
CA LYS A 59 -20.46 -8.31 9.55
C LYS A 59 -20.01 -9.45 8.64
N ILE A 60 -19.63 -10.58 9.20
CA ILE A 60 -19.14 -11.75 8.43
C ILE A 60 -20.09 -12.16 7.30
N LYS A 61 -21.40 -12.05 7.54
CA LYS A 61 -22.44 -12.40 6.56
C LYS A 61 -22.50 -11.46 5.35
N THR A 62 -21.99 -10.22 5.49
CA THR A 62 -22.02 -9.19 4.43
C THR A 62 -20.69 -9.03 3.71
N ILE A 63 -19.69 -9.85 4.07
CA ILE A 63 -18.37 -9.81 3.41
C ILE A 63 -18.52 -10.26 1.96
N PRO A 64 -18.01 -9.49 1.00
CA PRO A 64 -18.01 -9.87 -0.41
C PRO A 64 -16.86 -10.85 -0.69
N TRP A 65 -16.97 -12.09 -0.19
CA TRP A 65 -15.90 -13.10 -0.25
C TRP A 65 -15.31 -13.28 -1.64
N HIS A 66 -16.17 -13.40 -2.65
CA HIS A 66 -15.74 -13.59 -4.03
C HIS A 66 -14.85 -12.44 -4.51
N LEU A 67 -15.29 -11.20 -4.31
CA LEU A 67 -14.53 -10.00 -4.69
C LEU A 67 -13.22 -9.92 -3.89
N SER A 68 -13.27 -10.11 -2.58
CA SER A 68 -12.11 -10.00 -1.69
C SER A 68 -11.04 -11.04 -2.02
N LEU A 69 -11.44 -12.29 -2.31
CA LEU A 69 -10.51 -13.34 -2.70
C LEU A 69 -9.88 -13.06 -4.08
N HIS A 70 -10.66 -12.57 -5.06
CA HIS A 70 -10.11 -12.20 -6.37
C HIS A 70 -9.09 -11.07 -6.27
N ILE A 71 -9.42 -10.01 -5.53
CA ILE A 71 -8.49 -8.89 -5.32
C ILE A 71 -7.23 -9.36 -4.61
N SER A 72 -7.37 -10.20 -3.58
CA SER A 72 -6.23 -10.77 -2.86
C SER A 72 -5.37 -11.69 -3.75
N PHE A 73 -5.99 -12.50 -4.60
CA PHE A 73 -5.28 -13.32 -5.57
C PHE A 73 -4.46 -12.48 -6.54
N VAL A 74 -5.07 -11.46 -7.13
CA VAL A 74 -4.37 -10.53 -8.02
C VAL A 74 -3.21 -9.86 -7.30
N LYS A 75 -3.43 -9.37 -6.08
CA LYS A 75 -2.40 -8.64 -5.30
C LYS A 75 -1.27 -9.54 -4.86
N HIS A 76 -1.56 -10.75 -4.42
CA HIS A 76 -0.55 -11.64 -3.81
C HIS A 76 0.11 -12.63 -4.77
N ILE A 77 -0.49 -12.88 -5.91
CA ILE A 77 0.06 -13.83 -6.89
C ILE A 77 0.37 -13.14 -8.21
N LEU A 78 -0.62 -12.52 -8.84
CA LEU A 78 -0.47 -12.00 -10.19
C LEU A 78 0.50 -10.81 -10.25
N LEU A 79 0.35 -9.83 -9.36
CA LEU A 79 1.24 -8.65 -9.33
C LEU A 79 2.71 -9.00 -9.01
N PRO A 80 3.03 -9.84 -7.99
CA PRO A 80 4.41 -10.26 -7.76
C PRO A 80 5.01 -11.04 -8.93
N VAL A 81 4.26 -11.95 -9.55
CA VAL A 81 4.75 -12.71 -10.71
C VAL A 81 5.07 -11.80 -11.88
N ILE A 82 4.17 -10.89 -12.23
CA ILE A 82 4.41 -9.89 -13.29
C ILE A 82 5.60 -9.00 -12.91
N GLY A 83 5.67 -8.54 -11.66
CA GLY A 83 6.78 -7.73 -11.16
C GLY A 83 8.12 -8.43 -11.29
N ILE A 84 8.23 -9.69 -10.90
CA ILE A 84 9.46 -10.50 -11.04
C ILE A 84 9.85 -10.60 -12.51
N ILE A 85 8.90 -10.91 -13.40
CA ILE A 85 9.18 -11.00 -14.84
C ILE A 85 9.70 -9.66 -15.37
N ILE A 86 9.07 -8.55 -15.02
CA ILE A 86 9.49 -7.22 -15.48
C ILE A 86 10.90 -6.91 -14.95
N VAL A 87 11.14 -7.14 -13.66
CA VAL A 87 12.44 -6.83 -13.05
C VAL A 87 13.56 -7.67 -13.66
N LEU A 88 13.33 -8.96 -13.88
CA LEU A 88 14.37 -9.86 -14.40
C LEU A 88 14.67 -9.65 -15.90
N TYR A 89 13.68 -9.34 -16.71
CA TYR A 89 13.82 -9.29 -18.16
C TYR A 89 13.87 -7.88 -18.78
N PHE A 90 13.29 -6.90 -18.08
CA PHE A 90 13.13 -5.55 -18.65
C PHE A 90 13.89 -4.46 -17.87
N THR A 91 14.52 -4.80 -16.73
CA THR A 91 15.28 -3.80 -15.95
C THR A 91 16.66 -4.30 -15.60
N ASN A 92 17.62 -3.36 -15.45
CA ASN A 92 18.97 -3.63 -14.99
C ASN A 92 19.16 -3.13 -13.54
N LEU A 93 18.20 -3.42 -12.67
CA LEU A 93 18.28 -3.04 -11.26
C LEU A 93 19.25 -3.94 -10.51
N ASN A 94 19.96 -3.36 -9.53
CA ASN A 94 20.76 -4.18 -8.62
C ASN A 94 19.86 -5.06 -7.75
N SER A 95 20.36 -6.21 -7.27
CA SER A 95 19.59 -7.18 -6.49
C SER A 95 18.88 -6.57 -5.29
N PHE A 96 19.50 -5.61 -4.61
CA PHE A 96 18.92 -4.95 -3.43
C PHE A 96 17.68 -4.12 -3.79
N VAL A 97 17.77 -3.25 -4.80
CA VAL A 97 16.63 -2.44 -5.25
C VAL A 97 15.52 -3.30 -5.84
N ALA A 98 15.90 -4.33 -6.61
CA ALA A 98 14.97 -5.30 -7.16
C ALA A 98 14.19 -6.03 -6.06
N SER A 99 14.87 -6.49 -5.01
CA SER A 99 14.23 -7.13 -3.85
C SER A 99 13.21 -6.23 -3.16
N ILE A 100 13.58 -4.97 -2.91
CA ILE A 100 12.67 -3.99 -2.27
C ILE A 100 11.43 -3.78 -3.14
N LEU A 101 11.59 -3.60 -4.45
CA LEU A 101 10.49 -3.39 -5.37
C LEU A 101 9.53 -4.58 -5.39
N ILE A 102 10.06 -5.80 -5.42
CA ILE A 102 9.22 -7.01 -5.39
C ILE A 102 8.55 -7.18 -4.02
N MET A 103 9.24 -6.88 -2.91
CA MET A 103 8.63 -6.86 -1.58
C MET A 103 7.42 -5.92 -1.54
N GLU A 104 7.52 -4.73 -2.10
CA GLU A 104 6.43 -3.74 -2.14
C GLU A 104 5.21 -4.26 -2.92
N LEU A 105 5.44 -5.05 -3.97
CA LEU A 105 4.36 -5.71 -4.69
C LEU A 105 3.70 -6.84 -3.89
N MET A 106 4.43 -7.47 -2.98
CA MET A 106 3.94 -8.58 -2.16
C MET A 106 3.18 -8.13 -0.90
N VAL A 107 3.41 -6.89 -0.38
CA VAL A 107 2.69 -6.40 0.81
C VAL A 107 1.16 -6.36 0.60
N PRO A 108 0.36 -6.51 1.68
CA PRO A 108 -1.10 -6.50 1.57
C PRO A 108 -1.65 -5.13 1.13
N LEU A 109 -2.96 -5.08 0.90
CA LEU A 109 -3.64 -3.85 0.54
C LEU A 109 -3.47 -2.78 1.62
N ALA A 110 -3.22 -1.54 1.20
CA ALA A 110 -2.99 -0.43 2.11
C ALA A 110 -4.24 -0.08 2.93
N VAL A 111 -4.08 0.11 4.22
CA VAL A 111 -5.14 0.52 5.14
C VAL A 111 -5.77 1.85 4.72
N ASN A 112 -4.99 2.75 4.13
CA ASN A 112 -5.47 4.04 3.63
C ASN A 112 -6.58 3.93 2.57
N ASN A 113 -6.73 2.79 1.91
CA ASN A 113 -7.83 2.57 0.97
C ASN A 113 -9.21 2.64 1.64
N VAL A 114 -9.30 2.37 2.96
CA VAL A 114 -10.55 2.55 3.72
C VAL A 114 -10.93 4.02 3.80
N ASN A 115 -9.95 4.90 4.04
CA ASN A 115 -10.16 6.34 4.12
C ASN A 115 -10.64 6.90 2.77
N LEU A 116 -10.02 6.45 1.67
CA LEU A 116 -10.44 6.82 0.32
C LEU A 116 -11.85 6.30 0.02
N ALA A 117 -12.15 5.06 0.39
CA ALA A 117 -13.49 4.50 0.22
C ALA A 117 -14.55 5.28 1.02
N ALA A 118 -14.21 5.71 2.24
CA ALA A 118 -15.10 6.56 3.04
C ALA A 118 -15.31 7.93 2.42
N LEU A 119 -14.23 8.56 1.94
CA LEU A 119 -14.29 9.88 1.30
C LEU A 119 -15.17 9.90 0.05
N TYR A 120 -15.14 8.82 -0.74
CA TYR A 120 -15.88 8.70 -2.00
C TYR A 120 -17.17 7.85 -1.87
N ASN A 121 -17.63 7.51 -0.67
CA ASN A 121 -18.83 6.70 -0.43
C ASN A 121 -18.79 5.32 -1.12
N CYS A 122 -17.60 4.69 -1.23
CA CYS A 122 -17.35 3.42 -1.90
C CYS A 122 -17.39 2.21 -0.94
N LYS A 123 -18.41 2.11 -0.08
CA LYS A 123 -18.61 0.99 0.86
C LYS A 123 -17.35 0.64 1.68
N PRO A 124 -16.91 1.53 2.60
CA PRO A 124 -15.65 1.35 3.34
C PRO A 124 -15.59 0.04 4.14
N SER A 125 -16.72 -0.47 4.64
CA SER A 125 -16.77 -1.77 5.34
C SER A 125 -16.36 -2.95 4.44
N ASN A 126 -16.72 -2.93 3.15
CA ASN A 126 -16.30 -3.97 2.21
C ASN A 126 -14.81 -3.89 1.92
N VAL A 127 -14.27 -2.67 1.77
CA VAL A 127 -12.83 -2.43 1.59
C VAL A 127 -12.07 -2.90 2.82
N THR A 128 -12.56 -2.59 4.03
CA THR A 128 -11.97 -3.04 5.29
C THR A 128 -11.92 -4.57 5.38
N ALA A 129 -13.01 -5.26 5.04
CA ALA A 129 -13.06 -6.71 4.99
C ALA A 129 -12.04 -7.29 4.00
N THR A 130 -11.91 -6.68 2.82
CA THR A 130 -10.95 -7.11 1.79
C THR A 130 -9.51 -6.94 2.26
N ILE A 131 -9.19 -5.81 2.93
CA ILE A 131 -7.87 -5.58 3.52
C ILE A 131 -7.55 -6.62 4.59
N LEU A 132 -8.50 -6.92 5.48
CA LEU A 132 -8.32 -7.95 6.52
C LEU A 132 -8.00 -9.31 5.91
N ILE A 133 -8.74 -9.74 4.88
CA ILE A 133 -8.51 -11.00 4.17
C ILE A 133 -7.14 -10.99 3.51
N SER A 134 -6.79 -9.91 2.80
CA SER A 134 -5.50 -9.76 2.15
C SER A 134 -4.34 -9.81 3.16
N THR A 135 -4.46 -9.14 4.31
CA THR A 135 -3.44 -9.15 5.36
C THR A 135 -3.30 -10.53 5.99
N THR A 136 -4.41 -11.24 6.22
CA THR A 136 -4.38 -12.60 6.72
C THR A 136 -3.66 -13.55 5.75
N LEU A 137 -3.99 -13.48 4.46
CA LEU A 137 -3.31 -14.26 3.43
C LEU A 137 -1.82 -13.93 3.34
N PHE A 138 -1.45 -12.65 3.45
CA PHE A 138 -0.06 -12.22 3.47
C PHE A 138 0.74 -12.89 4.58
N VAL A 139 0.20 -12.97 5.80
CA VAL A 139 0.87 -13.62 6.93
C VAL A 139 1.17 -15.09 6.63
N PHE A 140 0.22 -15.82 6.02
CA PHE A 140 0.44 -17.21 5.61
C PHE A 140 1.45 -17.36 4.46
N LEU A 141 1.48 -16.40 3.54
CA LEU A 141 2.38 -16.42 2.37
C LEU A 141 3.76 -15.85 2.67
N LEU A 142 3.97 -15.21 3.82
CA LEU A 142 5.20 -14.48 4.14
C LEU A 142 6.46 -15.34 4.01
N TYR A 143 6.40 -16.60 4.46
CA TYR A 143 7.51 -17.53 4.36
C TYR A 143 7.90 -17.78 2.90
N PHE A 144 6.91 -18.04 2.04
CA PHE A 144 7.14 -18.26 0.61
C PHE A 144 7.70 -17.01 -0.08
N TYR A 145 7.28 -15.82 0.32
CA TYR A 145 7.78 -14.57 -0.24
C TYR A 145 9.26 -14.36 0.07
N ILE A 146 9.68 -14.66 1.30
CA ILE A 146 11.10 -14.58 1.69
C ILE A 146 11.93 -15.56 0.86
N ASP A 147 11.47 -16.78 0.65
CA ASP A 147 12.18 -17.77 -0.15
C ASP A 147 12.26 -17.38 -1.62
N ILE A 148 11.19 -16.84 -2.21
CA ILE A 148 11.18 -16.33 -3.58
C ILE A 148 12.22 -15.21 -3.74
N ILE A 149 12.22 -14.23 -2.83
CA ILE A 149 13.18 -13.13 -2.89
C ILE A 149 14.62 -13.62 -2.79
N LYS A 150 14.91 -14.53 -1.87
CA LYS A 150 16.24 -15.15 -1.74
C LYS A 150 16.65 -15.93 -2.98
N TYR A 151 15.72 -16.57 -3.67
CA TYR A 151 16.00 -17.35 -4.86
C TYR A 151 16.35 -16.48 -6.07
N PHE A 152 15.57 -15.42 -6.33
CA PHE A 152 15.73 -14.61 -7.53
C PHE A 152 16.70 -13.43 -7.40
N PHE A 153 16.92 -12.95 -6.18
CA PHE A 153 17.67 -11.70 -5.94
C PHE A 153 18.83 -11.87 -4.95
N LYS A 154 19.44 -13.03 -4.97
CA LYS A 154 20.60 -13.37 -4.16
C LYS A 154 21.86 -12.60 -4.59
#